data_bff7138b88349f7fddb5ae103b076f44
#
_entry.id   bff7138b88349f7fddb5ae103b076f44
#
_cell.length_a   1.000
_cell.length_b   1.000
_cell.length_c   1.000
_cell.angle_alpha   90.00
_cell.angle_beta   90.00
_cell.angle_gamma   90.00
#
_symmetry.space_group_name_H-M   'P 1'
#
loop_
_entity.id
_entity.type
_entity.pdbx_description
1 polymer ?
#
loop_
_entity_poly.entity_id
_entity_poly.type
_entity_poly.pdbx_seq_one_letter_code
_entity_poly.pdbx_strand_id
1 'polypeptide(L)'
;MTRRAKIVCTVGPATATADKLVALAEAGMDVARLNFSHGARGGHERVYGMVRDASERVGRAIGVLADLQGPKIRLGRFADGPVRWRTGERVSITTQAVAGSHDRVSTTYDRLADDVRPGDRLLVDDGNVCLVVIDVDGADVHCDVVEGGTVSDSKGLSLPGVAVSVPALSDKDAEDLRFALGLGVDLVALSFVRSPADATLVYAVMAEEGRRLPVLAKLEKPAAVSALDDVVSAFDGLMVARGDLGVEMPLEQVPLVQKRAVQACREKAKPVIVATQMLESMIEHSRPTRAEASDVANAVLDGTDAVMLSGETSVGRYPVQAVATMARIIDAVESDSTTSVPPLQHDPRTQGGAIAQAAKEIGERLGASALVSFTQTGDTVRRLARHHCRIPLLAFTPEPSVRNQLTLVWGVETFITPIVQHTDDMVLAVDAAMLEHGRGRPGDLVVIVAGSPPSTPGSTNLIRVHRLGNRHDRG
;
A
#
# COMPACT_ATOMS: atom_id res chain seq x y z
N MET A 1 8.82 -18.35 -14.15
CA MET A 1 9.33 -17.16 -13.41
C MET A 1 8.39 -16.90 -12.28
N THR A 2 8.86 -16.53 -11.12
CA THR A 2 7.99 -16.09 -10.01
C THR A 2 7.48 -14.67 -10.31
N ARG A 3 6.18 -14.43 -10.10
CA ARG A 3 5.54 -13.12 -10.17
C ARG A 3 6.31 -12.08 -9.32
N ARG A 4 6.48 -10.87 -9.83
CA ARG A 4 7.30 -9.83 -9.21
C ARG A 4 6.46 -8.75 -8.54
N ALA A 5 5.47 -8.17 -9.23
CA ALA A 5 4.53 -7.25 -8.58
C ALA A 5 3.72 -7.99 -7.52
N LYS A 6 3.59 -7.38 -6.35
CA LYS A 6 3.01 -8.00 -5.16
C LYS A 6 1.49 -7.83 -5.12
N ILE A 7 0.81 -8.69 -4.37
CA ILE A 7 -0.64 -8.62 -4.17
C ILE A 7 -0.93 -8.38 -2.69
N VAL A 8 -1.61 -7.27 -2.42
CA VAL A 8 -2.16 -6.94 -1.10
C VAL A 8 -3.62 -7.37 -1.06
N CYS A 9 -4.00 -8.18 -0.07
CA CYS A 9 -5.38 -8.65 0.08
C CYS A 9 -5.98 -8.10 1.38
N THR A 10 -7.14 -7.45 1.30
CA THR A 10 -7.89 -7.07 2.48
C THR A 10 -8.57 -8.29 3.07
N VAL A 11 -8.27 -8.59 4.33
CA VAL A 11 -8.92 -9.68 5.06
C VAL A 11 -10.20 -9.17 5.69
N GLY A 12 -11.28 -9.91 5.50
CA GLY A 12 -12.60 -9.58 6.03
C GLY A 12 -13.48 -10.81 6.19
N PRO A 13 -14.79 -10.66 6.38
CA PRO A 13 -15.70 -11.77 6.69
C PRO A 13 -15.61 -12.96 5.73
N ALA A 14 -15.35 -12.72 4.44
CA ALA A 14 -15.24 -13.79 3.44
C ALA A 14 -13.95 -14.63 3.57
N THR A 15 -12.92 -14.13 4.25
CA THR A 15 -11.58 -14.72 4.25
C THR A 15 -10.94 -14.87 5.63
N ALA A 16 -11.60 -14.43 6.71
CA ALA A 16 -11.07 -14.47 8.08
C ALA A 16 -11.15 -15.88 8.70
N THR A 17 -10.66 -16.90 8.00
CA THR A 17 -10.49 -18.28 8.49
C THR A 17 -9.11 -18.83 8.09
N ALA A 18 -8.54 -19.72 8.90
CA ALA A 18 -7.21 -20.29 8.67
C ALA A 18 -7.04 -20.89 7.26
N ASP A 19 -8.01 -21.72 6.83
CA ASP A 19 -7.94 -22.38 5.52
C ASP A 19 -8.05 -21.39 4.36
N LYS A 20 -8.88 -20.34 4.49
CA LYS A 20 -8.99 -19.29 3.48
C LYS A 20 -7.71 -18.47 3.37
N LEU A 21 -7.08 -18.14 4.48
CA LEU A 21 -5.81 -17.40 4.48
C LEU A 21 -4.67 -18.20 3.84
N VAL A 22 -4.60 -19.51 4.10
CA VAL A 22 -3.67 -20.39 3.39
C VAL A 22 -3.97 -20.41 1.89
N ALA A 23 -5.24 -20.57 1.50
CA ALA A 23 -5.63 -20.58 0.09
C ALA A 23 -5.34 -19.24 -0.61
N LEU A 24 -5.53 -18.09 0.07
CA LEU A 24 -5.13 -16.77 -0.46
C LEU A 24 -3.61 -16.68 -0.63
N ALA A 25 -2.84 -17.18 0.35
CA ALA A 25 -1.39 -17.21 0.29
C ALA A 25 -0.91 -18.06 -0.90
N GLU A 26 -1.44 -19.27 -1.08
CA GLU A 26 -1.12 -20.15 -2.21
C GLU A 26 -1.53 -19.53 -3.56
N ALA A 27 -2.66 -18.80 -3.61
CA ALA A 27 -3.12 -18.10 -4.80
C ALA A 27 -2.25 -16.88 -5.17
N GLY A 28 -1.44 -16.36 -4.22
CA GLY A 28 -0.49 -15.29 -4.49
C GLY A 28 -0.56 -14.07 -3.57
N MET A 29 -1.28 -14.09 -2.45
CA MET A 29 -1.26 -12.99 -1.48
C MET A 29 0.13 -12.82 -0.88
N ASP A 30 0.73 -11.64 -0.97
CA ASP A 30 2.02 -11.29 -0.36
C ASP A 30 1.88 -10.47 0.91
N VAL A 31 0.81 -9.67 1.01
CA VAL A 31 0.52 -8.82 2.17
C VAL A 31 -0.95 -8.95 2.53
N ALA A 32 -1.24 -9.18 3.81
CA ALA A 32 -2.58 -9.13 4.37
C ALA A 32 -2.86 -7.73 4.93
N ARG A 33 -3.91 -7.06 4.43
CA ARG A 33 -4.35 -5.75 4.93
C ARG A 33 -5.44 -5.94 5.98
N LEU A 34 -5.22 -5.37 7.17
CA LEU A 34 -6.19 -5.21 8.24
C LEU A 34 -6.77 -3.80 8.16
N ASN A 35 -8.06 -3.70 7.81
CA ASN A 35 -8.73 -2.41 7.65
C ASN A 35 -9.36 -1.97 8.98
N PHE A 36 -8.75 -1.03 9.69
CA PHE A 36 -9.20 -0.51 10.98
C PHE A 36 -10.43 0.41 10.90
N SER A 37 -10.95 0.67 9.69
CA SER A 37 -12.26 1.31 9.53
C SER A 37 -13.42 0.39 9.94
N HIS A 38 -13.19 -0.91 10.01
CA HIS A 38 -14.20 -1.94 10.28
C HIS A 38 -13.65 -3.01 11.23
N GLY A 39 -14.56 -3.65 11.96
CA GLY A 39 -14.22 -4.72 12.87
C GLY A 39 -13.77 -4.23 14.26
N ALA A 40 -13.68 -5.18 15.20
CA ALA A 40 -13.18 -4.93 16.55
C ALA A 40 -11.72 -5.39 16.67
N ARG A 41 -10.95 -4.80 17.59
CA ARG A 41 -9.53 -5.11 17.84
C ARG A 41 -9.28 -6.61 18.04
N GLY A 42 -10.09 -7.31 18.84
CA GLY A 42 -9.97 -8.76 19.01
C GLY A 42 -10.21 -9.59 17.73
N GLY A 43 -10.95 -9.04 16.75
CA GLY A 43 -11.08 -9.61 15.42
C GLY A 43 -9.78 -9.50 14.61
N HIS A 44 -9.15 -8.33 14.64
CA HIS A 44 -7.86 -8.09 13.99
C HIS A 44 -6.74 -8.93 14.60
N GLU A 45 -6.73 -9.08 15.92
CA GLU A 45 -5.77 -9.95 16.63
C GLU A 45 -5.86 -11.41 16.18
N ARG A 46 -7.09 -11.97 16.12
CA ARG A 46 -7.28 -13.34 15.60
C ARG A 46 -6.83 -13.50 14.15
N VAL A 47 -7.18 -12.53 13.29
CA VAL A 47 -6.75 -12.55 11.88
C VAL A 47 -5.25 -12.48 11.78
N TYR A 48 -4.60 -11.60 12.55
CA TYR A 48 -3.14 -11.50 12.60
C TYR A 48 -2.48 -12.85 12.92
N GLY A 49 -2.93 -13.53 13.99
CA GLY A 49 -2.43 -14.86 14.35
C GLY A 49 -2.58 -15.85 13.20
N MET A 50 -3.78 -15.94 12.61
CA MET A 50 -4.03 -16.83 11.48
C MET A 50 -3.18 -16.49 10.22
N VAL A 51 -2.83 -15.22 9.97
CA VAL A 51 -1.91 -14.85 8.88
C VAL A 51 -0.49 -15.32 9.16
N ARG A 52 -0.02 -15.22 10.42
CA ARG A 52 1.30 -15.75 10.80
C ARG A 52 1.35 -17.28 10.64
N ASP A 53 0.33 -17.98 11.10
CA ASP A 53 0.21 -19.45 10.91
C ASP A 53 0.16 -19.81 9.42
N ALA A 54 -0.58 -19.07 8.60
CA ALA A 54 -0.62 -19.30 7.16
C ALA A 54 0.77 -19.09 6.51
N SER A 55 1.51 -18.03 6.93
CA SER A 55 2.88 -17.77 6.47
C SER A 55 3.83 -18.93 6.75
N GLU A 56 3.75 -19.52 7.96
CA GLU A 56 4.54 -20.70 8.34
C GLU A 56 4.15 -21.93 7.50
N ARG A 57 2.85 -22.18 7.34
CA ARG A 57 2.34 -23.34 6.57
C ARG A 57 2.74 -23.30 5.09
N VAL A 58 2.76 -22.12 4.47
CA VAL A 58 3.18 -21.99 3.06
C VAL A 58 4.69 -21.79 2.89
N GLY A 59 5.44 -21.70 3.98
CA GLY A 59 6.91 -21.60 3.99
C GLY A 59 7.47 -20.29 3.40
N ARG A 60 6.65 -19.20 3.34
CA ARG A 60 7.10 -17.88 2.85
C ARG A 60 6.55 -16.76 3.71
N ALA A 61 7.25 -15.62 3.70
CA ALA A 61 6.81 -14.43 4.41
C ALA A 61 5.50 -13.88 3.84
N ILE A 62 4.59 -13.47 4.73
CA ILE A 62 3.40 -12.68 4.42
C ILE A 62 3.44 -11.46 5.33
N GLY A 63 3.52 -10.26 4.74
CA GLY A 63 3.47 -9.01 5.48
C GLY A 63 2.07 -8.71 6.01
N VAL A 64 1.97 -7.96 7.11
CA VAL A 64 0.71 -7.47 7.63
C VAL A 64 0.70 -5.95 7.64
N LEU A 65 -0.25 -5.37 6.92
CA LEU A 65 -0.47 -3.93 6.81
C LEU A 65 -1.68 -3.52 7.66
N ALA A 66 -1.47 -2.66 8.66
CA ALA A 66 -2.53 -1.98 9.38
C ALA A 66 -2.92 -0.70 8.65
N ASP A 67 -4.15 -0.62 8.15
CA ASP A 67 -4.67 0.54 7.44
C ASP A 67 -5.61 1.32 8.36
N LEU A 68 -5.14 2.48 8.85
CA LEU A 68 -5.85 3.35 9.80
C LEU A 68 -7.01 4.04 9.11
N GLN A 69 -8.12 4.22 9.84
CA GLN A 69 -9.36 4.76 9.29
C GLN A 69 -9.20 6.20 8.77
N GLY A 70 -8.47 7.03 9.51
CA GLY A 70 -8.42 8.47 9.31
C GLY A 70 -9.70 9.20 9.76
N PRO A 71 -9.72 10.52 9.65
CA PRO A 71 -10.87 11.35 10.07
C PRO A 71 -11.99 11.29 9.02
N LYS A 72 -12.65 10.12 8.88
CA LYS A 72 -13.74 9.96 7.93
C LYS A 72 -14.97 10.73 8.40
N ILE A 73 -15.33 11.77 7.66
CA ILE A 73 -16.54 12.57 7.90
C ILE A 73 -17.74 11.78 7.39
N ARG A 74 -18.83 11.78 8.16
CA ARG A 74 -20.05 11.04 7.85
C ARG A 74 -21.29 11.88 8.17
N LEU A 75 -22.39 11.59 7.49
CA LEU A 75 -23.72 12.01 7.91
C LEU A 75 -24.14 11.25 9.17
N GLY A 76 -25.01 11.83 9.93
CA GLY A 76 -25.67 11.22 11.09
C GLY A 76 -26.69 10.16 10.68
N ARG A 77 -27.61 9.85 11.63
CA ARG A 77 -28.68 8.88 11.41
C ARG A 77 -29.97 9.58 11.07
N PHE A 78 -30.78 8.97 10.21
CA PHE A 78 -32.14 9.43 9.87
C PHE A 78 -33.16 8.74 10.77
N ALA A 79 -34.13 9.52 11.28
CA ALA A 79 -35.14 9.02 12.22
C ALA A 79 -36.02 7.93 11.59
N ASP A 80 -36.43 8.14 10.34
CA ASP A 80 -37.39 7.30 9.63
C ASP A 80 -36.72 6.40 8.55
N GLY A 81 -35.39 6.19 8.65
CA GLY A 81 -34.63 5.41 7.69
C GLY A 81 -34.21 6.21 6.46
N PRO A 82 -33.77 5.52 5.37
CA PRO A 82 -33.22 6.17 4.17
C PRO A 82 -34.19 7.19 3.55
N VAL A 83 -33.64 8.33 3.13
CA VAL A 83 -34.39 9.38 2.42
C VAL A 83 -33.88 9.50 0.98
N ARG A 84 -34.73 10.02 0.10
CA ARG A 84 -34.33 10.29 -1.28
C ARG A 84 -34.35 11.79 -1.54
N TRP A 85 -33.19 12.38 -1.67
CA TRP A 85 -33.03 13.77 -2.12
C TRP A 85 -33.15 13.85 -3.63
N ARG A 86 -33.89 14.87 -4.12
CA ARG A 86 -34.10 15.11 -5.54
C ARG A 86 -33.32 16.33 -5.99
N THR A 87 -32.83 16.30 -7.20
CA THR A 87 -32.19 17.47 -7.84
C THR A 87 -33.12 18.69 -7.77
N GLY A 88 -32.58 19.81 -7.31
CA GLY A 88 -33.28 21.08 -7.09
C GLY A 88 -33.93 21.23 -5.70
N GLU A 89 -33.91 20.23 -4.84
CA GLU A 89 -34.34 20.35 -3.45
C GLU A 89 -33.28 21.10 -2.61
N ARG A 90 -33.72 21.67 -1.49
CA ARG A 90 -32.84 22.25 -0.46
C ARG A 90 -32.80 21.36 0.75
N VAL A 91 -31.56 21.12 1.23
CA VAL A 91 -31.31 20.31 2.43
C VAL A 91 -30.28 21.02 3.31
N SER A 92 -30.27 20.70 4.60
CA SER A 92 -29.33 21.28 5.57
C SER A 92 -28.51 20.18 6.21
N ILE A 93 -27.18 20.37 6.24
CA ILE A 93 -26.27 19.54 7.03
C ILE A 93 -25.88 20.34 8.27
N THR A 94 -26.12 19.78 9.47
CA THR A 94 -25.89 20.48 10.73
C THR A 94 -24.79 19.86 11.56
N THR A 95 -24.02 20.68 12.26
CA THR A 95 -23.05 20.22 13.27
C THR A 95 -23.72 19.86 14.61
N GLN A 96 -25.00 20.20 14.78
CA GLN A 96 -25.77 19.82 15.97
C GLN A 96 -26.15 18.34 15.92
N ALA A 97 -26.09 17.66 17.07
CA ALA A 97 -26.52 16.26 17.18
C ALA A 97 -28.06 16.20 17.13
N VAL A 98 -28.62 15.89 15.97
CA VAL A 98 -30.06 15.73 15.74
C VAL A 98 -30.35 14.39 15.07
N ALA A 99 -31.53 13.83 15.31
CA ALA A 99 -32.09 12.79 14.48
C ALA A 99 -32.44 13.41 13.10
N GLY A 100 -31.87 12.88 12.04
CA GLY A 100 -32.06 13.42 10.69
C GLY A 100 -33.48 13.23 10.19
N SER A 101 -33.95 14.21 9.42
CA SER A 101 -35.17 14.19 8.63
C SER A 101 -34.85 14.24 7.15
N HIS A 102 -35.87 14.34 6.29
CA HIS A 102 -35.65 14.56 4.85
C HIS A 102 -34.85 15.85 4.58
N ASP A 103 -35.12 16.92 5.32
CA ASP A 103 -34.62 18.27 5.02
C ASP A 103 -33.35 18.63 5.81
N ARG A 104 -33.06 17.91 6.91
CA ARG A 104 -31.96 18.25 7.83
C ARG A 104 -31.34 17.00 8.43
N VAL A 105 -30.00 16.87 8.37
CA VAL A 105 -29.27 15.75 8.96
C VAL A 105 -27.97 16.23 9.62
N SER A 106 -27.59 15.60 10.72
CA SER A 106 -26.33 15.88 11.41
C SER A 106 -25.11 15.36 10.62
N THR A 107 -23.94 15.88 10.95
CA THR A 107 -22.65 15.34 10.53
C THR A 107 -21.79 14.99 11.74
N THR A 108 -20.84 14.08 11.54
CA THR A 108 -19.78 13.76 12.53
C THR A 108 -18.68 14.83 12.60
N TYR A 109 -18.74 15.83 11.72
CA TYR A 109 -17.74 16.88 11.61
C TYR A 109 -18.27 18.18 12.22
N ASP A 110 -17.85 18.46 13.45
CA ASP A 110 -18.31 19.60 14.27
C ASP A 110 -17.87 20.98 13.72
N ARG A 111 -16.83 21.02 12.87
CA ARG A 111 -16.33 22.25 12.24
C ARG A 111 -16.78 22.45 10.79
N LEU A 112 -17.78 21.68 10.32
CA LEU A 112 -18.27 21.80 8.94
C LEU A 112 -18.66 23.24 8.61
N ALA A 113 -19.43 23.89 9.48
CA ALA A 113 -19.90 25.27 9.27
C ALA A 113 -18.76 26.32 9.26
N ASP A 114 -17.64 26.05 9.95
CA ASP A 114 -16.46 26.94 9.96
C ASP A 114 -15.64 26.83 8.66
N ASP A 115 -15.55 25.63 8.12
CA ASP A 115 -14.62 25.31 7.04
C ASP A 115 -15.21 25.51 5.63
N VAL A 116 -16.56 25.37 5.47
CA VAL A 116 -17.20 25.51 4.14
C VAL A 116 -17.63 26.95 3.85
N ARG A 117 -17.78 27.25 2.55
CA ARG A 117 -18.22 28.55 2.02
C ARG A 117 -19.28 28.34 0.94
N PRO A 118 -20.15 29.33 0.69
CA PRO A 118 -21.06 29.30 -0.45
C PRO A 118 -20.31 29.01 -1.76
N GLY A 119 -20.82 28.05 -2.52
CA GLY A 119 -20.20 27.52 -3.75
C GLY A 119 -19.39 26.24 -3.57
N ASP A 120 -19.03 25.86 -2.34
CA ASP A 120 -18.33 24.60 -2.09
C ASP A 120 -19.25 23.40 -2.39
N ARG A 121 -18.63 22.32 -2.87
CA ARG A 121 -19.33 21.06 -3.16
C ARG A 121 -19.19 20.12 -1.96
N LEU A 122 -20.29 19.48 -1.62
CA LEU A 122 -20.33 18.39 -0.66
C LEU A 122 -20.80 17.12 -1.39
N LEU A 123 -20.01 16.06 -1.30
CA LEU A 123 -20.31 14.79 -1.94
C LEU A 123 -20.69 13.76 -0.91
N VAL A 124 -21.84 13.12 -1.08
CA VAL A 124 -22.37 12.11 -0.16
C VAL A 124 -22.36 10.75 -0.85
N ASP A 125 -22.04 9.70 -0.08
CA ASP A 125 -22.02 8.31 -0.56
C ASP A 125 -21.11 8.13 -1.77
N ASP A 126 -19.82 8.45 -1.60
CA ASP A 126 -18.76 8.36 -2.61
C ASP A 126 -19.08 9.11 -3.91
N GLY A 127 -19.82 10.22 -3.79
CA GLY A 127 -20.17 11.09 -4.92
C GLY A 127 -21.49 10.75 -5.61
N ASN A 128 -22.23 9.75 -5.13
CA ASN A 128 -23.55 9.40 -5.67
C ASN A 128 -24.59 10.51 -5.49
N VAL A 129 -24.39 11.40 -4.51
CA VAL A 129 -25.20 12.62 -4.29
C VAL A 129 -24.27 13.81 -4.21
N CYS A 130 -24.58 14.85 -4.99
CA CYS A 130 -23.82 16.09 -5.02
C CYS A 130 -24.67 17.25 -4.50
N LEU A 131 -24.13 17.95 -3.51
CA LEU A 131 -24.70 19.15 -2.92
C LEU A 131 -23.77 20.35 -3.19
N VAL A 132 -24.37 21.55 -3.30
CA VAL A 132 -23.60 22.80 -3.34
C VAL A 132 -24.05 23.67 -2.18
N VAL A 133 -23.12 24.16 -1.39
CA VAL A 133 -23.38 25.07 -0.26
C VAL A 133 -23.91 26.39 -0.81
N ILE A 134 -25.05 26.85 -0.27
CA ILE A 134 -25.68 28.13 -0.62
C ILE A 134 -25.36 29.17 0.45
N ASP A 135 -25.51 28.77 1.71
CA ASP A 135 -25.39 29.64 2.87
C ASP A 135 -25.00 28.83 4.11
N VAL A 136 -24.46 29.52 5.11
CA VAL A 136 -24.13 28.95 6.42
C VAL A 136 -24.78 29.84 7.49
N ASP A 137 -25.68 29.28 8.27
CA ASP A 137 -26.34 29.95 9.39
C ASP A 137 -26.06 29.20 10.70
N GLY A 138 -25.17 29.76 11.50
CA GLY A 138 -24.74 29.14 12.76
C GLY A 138 -24.17 27.74 12.57
N ALA A 139 -24.87 26.71 13.01
CA ALA A 139 -24.48 25.33 12.91
C ALA A 139 -24.97 24.62 11.62
N ASP A 140 -25.84 25.30 10.86
CA ASP A 140 -26.51 24.74 9.69
C ASP A 140 -25.83 25.17 8.38
N VAL A 141 -25.49 24.22 7.57
CA VAL A 141 -24.98 24.41 6.21
C VAL A 141 -26.10 24.09 5.23
N HIS A 142 -26.64 25.14 4.60
CA HIS A 142 -27.73 25.04 3.65
C HIS A 142 -27.19 24.72 2.26
N CYS A 143 -27.74 23.70 1.62
CA CYS A 143 -27.25 23.20 0.34
C CYS A 143 -28.38 23.03 -0.67
N ASP A 144 -28.11 23.32 -1.96
CA ASP A 144 -28.91 22.86 -3.08
C ASP A 144 -28.43 21.45 -3.51
N VAL A 145 -29.37 20.55 -3.78
CA VAL A 145 -29.10 19.23 -4.34
C VAL A 145 -28.88 19.36 -5.85
N VAL A 146 -27.64 19.18 -6.31
CA VAL A 146 -27.27 19.22 -7.72
C VAL A 146 -27.49 17.88 -8.39
N GLU A 147 -27.04 16.81 -7.75
CA GLU A 147 -27.28 15.43 -8.16
C GLU A 147 -27.96 14.68 -7.01
N GLY A 148 -29.20 14.27 -7.24
CA GLY A 148 -30.01 13.61 -6.23
C GLY A 148 -29.81 12.11 -6.18
N GLY A 149 -30.13 11.50 -5.02
CA GLY A 149 -30.00 10.07 -4.79
C GLY A 149 -30.59 9.63 -3.47
N THR A 150 -30.48 8.36 -3.15
CA THR A 150 -30.88 7.80 -1.86
C THR A 150 -29.74 7.99 -0.84
N VAL A 151 -30.07 8.59 0.30
CA VAL A 151 -29.12 8.83 1.41
C VAL A 151 -29.60 8.07 2.63
N SER A 152 -28.69 7.48 3.38
CA SER A 152 -28.98 6.70 4.57
C SER A 152 -27.96 6.99 5.69
N ASP A 153 -28.16 6.33 6.84
CA ASP A 153 -27.32 6.46 8.03
C ASP A 153 -25.83 6.32 7.73
N SER A 154 -25.05 7.21 8.34
CA SER A 154 -23.58 7.12 8.37
C SER A 154 -22.89 7.11 7.02
N LYS A 155 -23.53 7.60 5.96
CA LYS A 155 -22.90 7.76 4.64
C LYS A 155 -21.71 8.72 4.72
N GLY A 156 -20.67 8.42 3.96
CA GLY A 156 -19.49 9.28 3.84
C GLY A 156 -19.88 10.67 3.30
N LEU A 157 -19.25 11.70 3.85
CA LEU A 157 -19.36 13.08 3.39
C LEU A 157 -17.95 13.56 3.02
N SER A 158 -17.74 13.85 1.75
CA SER A 158 -16.48 14.39 1.21
C SER A 158 -16.63 15.86 0.87
N LEU A 159 -15.58 16.64 1.09
CA LEU A 159 -15.53 18.08 0.88
C LEU A 159 -14.38 18.41 -0.12
N PRO A 160 -14.59 18.18 -1.44
CA PRO A 160 -13.56 18.43 -2.43
C PRO A 160 -13.10 19.90 -2.44
N GLY A 161 -11.79 20.10 -2.34
CA GLY A 161 -11.21 21.47 -2.37
C GLY A 161 -11.29 22.25 -1.07
N VAL A 162 -12.03 21.77 -0.05
CA VAL A 162 -12.14 22.42 1.27
C VAL A 162 -10.96 22.03 2.15
N ALA A 163 -10.33 23.00 2.77
CA ALA A 163 -9.26 22.79 3.76
C ALA A 163 -9.87 22.38 5.10
N VAL A 164 -10.05 21.07 5.27
CA VAL A 164 -10.65 20.49 6.50
C VAL A 164 -9.68 20.63 7.67
N SER A 165 -10.17 21.14 8.80
CA SER A 165 -9.35 21.44 10.00
C SER A 165 -9.03 20.21 10.87
N VAL A 166 -9.51 19.00 10.54
CA VAL A 166 -9.25 17.76 11.31
C VAL A 166 -7.83 17.24 11.03
N PRO A 167 -7.06 16.84 12.06
CA PRO A 167 -5.76 16.19 11.83
C PRO A 167 -5.91 14.87 11.08
N ALA A 168 -4.89 14.48 10.29
CA ALA A 168 -4.90 13.22 9.54
C ALA A 168 -4.90 11.99 10.46
N LEU A 169 -4.34 12.09 11.65
CA LEU A 169 -4.38 11.07 12.70
C LEU A 169 -5.41 11.50 13.77
N SER A 170 -6.54 10.82 13.83
CA SER A 170 -7.54 11.02 14.88
C SER A 170 -7.12 10.34 16.20
N ASP A 171 -7.78 10.68 17.33
CA ASP A 171 -7.53 10.00 18.61
C ASP A 171 -7.79 8.49 18.50
N LYS A 172 -8.84 8.09 17.78
CA LYS A 172 -9.12 6.69 17.48
C LYS A 172 -7.96 6.04 16.71
N ASP A 173 -7.43 6.73 15.70
CA ASP A 173 -6.32 6.19 14.90
C ASP A 173 -5.04 6.08 15.74
N ALA A 174 -4.79 7.00 16.67
CA ALA A 174 -3.67 6.90 17.59
C ALA A 174 -3.80 5.68 18.51
N GLU A 175 -5.00 5.40 19.02
CA GLU A 175 -5.25 4.19 19.81
C GLU A 175 -5.16 2.91 18.99
N ASP A 176 -5.65 2.91 17.74
CA ASP A 176 -5.58 1.77 16.84
C ASP A 176 -4.13 1.52 16.38
N LEU A 177 -3.35 2.59 16.21
CA LEU A 177 -1.91 2.50 15.93
C LEU A 177 -1.17 1.85 17.10
N ARG A 178 -1.40 2.28 18.35
CA ARG A 178 -0.79 1.64 19.54
C ARG A 178 -1.15 0.15 19.61
N PHE A 179 -2.40 -0.19 19.37
CA PHE A 179 -2.83 -1.57 19.30
C PHE A 179 -2.12 -2.35 18.19
N ALA A 180 -2.03 -1.81 16.98
CA ALA A 180 -1.35 -2.43 15.84
C ALA A 180 0.16 -2.63 16.10
N LEU A 181 0.82 -1.65 16.74
CA LEU A 181 2.20 -1.76 17.18
C LEU A 181 2.38 -2.89 18.20
N GLY A 182 1.52 -2.98 19.21
CA GLY A 182 1.53 -4.05 20.21
C GLY A 182 1.27 -5.43 19.60
N LEU A 183 0.38 -5.50 18.60
CA LEU A 183 0.07 -6.73 17.87
C LEU A 183 1.25 -7.26 17.06
N GLY A 184 2.10 -6.38 16.55
CA GLY A 184 3.27 -6.78 15.79
C GLY A 184 3.08 -6.75 14.28
N VAL A 185 2.24 -5.85 13.76
CA VAL A 185 2.13 -5.62 12.31
C VAL A 185 3.47 -5.17 11.71
N ASP A 186 3.61 -5.29 10.39
CA ASP A 186 4.85 -4.99 9.68
C ASP A 186 4.86 -3.61 9.04
N LEU A 187 3.68 -3.12 8.65
CA LEU A 187 3.47 -1.89 7.88
C LEU A 187 2.24 -1.16 8.40
N VAL A 188 2.21 0.16 8.27
CA VAL A 188 1.06 1.02 8.60
C VAL A 188 0.71 1.87 7.39
N ALA A 189 -0.58 2.07 7.10
CA ALA A 189 -1.06 3.06 6.13
C ALA A 189 -1.85 4.15 6.86
N LEU A 190 -1.56 5.42 6.56
CA LEU A 190 -2.25 6.59 7.10
C LEU A 190 -3.20 7.15 6.06
N SER A 191 -4.51 7.19 6.38
CA SER A 191 -5.55 7.74 5.52
C SER A 191 -5.59 9.27 5.55
N PHE A 192 -6.11 9.86 4.48
CA PHE A 192 -6.36 11.30 4.34
C PHE A 192 -5.13 12.20 4.56
N VAL A 193 -3.96 11.73 4.14
CA VAL A 193 -2.72 12.54 4.14
C VAL A 193 -2.90 13.76 3.24
N ARG A 194 -2.47 14.93 3.73
CA ARG A 194 -2.54 16.22 3.02
C ARG A 194 -1.17 16.86 2.83
N SER A 195 -0.25 16.56 3.75
CA SER A 195 1.06 17.21 3.78
C SER A 195 2.14 16.30 4.38
N PRO A 196 3.43 16.65 4.20
CA PRO A 196 4.54 15.97 4.88
C PRO A 196 4.45 15.99 6.40
N ALA A 197 3.83 17.02 6.99
CA ALA A 197 3.71 17.18 8.44
C ALA A 197 2.84 16.08 9.07
N ASP A 198 1.92 15.48 8.32
CA ASP A 198 1.07 14.40 8.82
C ASP A 198 1.88 13.15 9.23
N ALA A 199 3.06 12.94 8.62
CA ALA A 199 3.98 11.88 9.04
C ALA A 199 4.44 12.03 10.49
N THR A 200 4.65 13.29 10.95
CA THR A 200 5.13 13.59 12.30
C THR A 200 4.17 13.09 13.36
N LEU A 201 2.86 13.15 13.09
CA LEU A 201 1.83 12.69 14.04
C LEU A 201 1.95 11.18 14.31
N VAL A 202 2.10 10.39 13.25
CA VAL A 202 2.23 8.92 13.36
C VAL A 202 3.55 8.55 14.03
N TYR A 203 4.64 9.21 13.64
CA TYR A 203 5.95 8.90 14.19
C TYR A 203 6.10 9.33 15.65
N ALA A 204 5.36 10.35 16.10
CA ALA A 204 5.32 10.72 17.51
C ALA A 204 4.72 9.60 18.37
N VAL A 205 3.56 9.03 17.95
CA VAL A 205 2.96 7.88 18.64
C VAL A 205 3.89 6.66 18.61
N MET A 206 4.54 6.40 17.48
CA MET A 206 5.51 5.29 17.38
C MET A 206 6.73 5.49 18.31
N ALA A 207 7.17 6.72 18.50
CA ALA A 207 8.29 7.05 19.41
C ALA A 207 7.89 6.84 20.87
N GLU A 208 6.65 7.20 21.25
CA GLU A 208 6.11 6.92 22.59
C GLU A 208 6.08 5.42 22.88
N GLU A 209 5.72 4.59 21.90
CA GLU A 209 5.66 3.14 22.02
C GLU A 209 7.03 2.45 21.82
N GLY A 210 8.10 3.21 21.53
CA GLY A 210 9.46 2.68 21.32
C GLY A 210 9.59 1.77 20.09
N ARG A 211 8.66 1.83 19.12
CA ARG A 211 8.63 0.96 17.95
C ARG A 211 8.36 1.73 16.67
N ARG A 212 9.31 1.74 15.75
CA ARG A 212 9.22 2.38 14.45
C ARG A 212 8.88 1.36 13.35
N LEU A 213 7.78 1.58 12.64
CA LEU A 213 7.39 0.80 11.45
C LEU A 213 7.36 1.71 10.21
N PRO A 214 7.51 1.14 8.99
CA PRO A 214 7.27 1.89 7.77
C PRO A 214 5.81 2.35 7.67
N VAL A 215 5.63 3.63 7.31
CA VAL A 215 4.31 4.25 7.13
C VAL A 215 4.10 4.60 5.66
N LEU A 216 3.01 4.11 5.08
CA LEU A 216 2.57 4.47 3.74
C LEU A 216 1.54 5.59 3.82
N ALA A 217 1.78 6.69 3.09
CA ALA A 217 0.78 7.73 2.94
C ALA A 217 -0.28 7.29 1.93
N LYS A 218 -1.56 7.41 2.29
CA LYS A 218 -2.64 7.19 1.34
C LYS A 218 -2.90 8.48 0.56
N LEU A 219 -2.72 8.40 -0.74
CA LEU A 219 -2.95 9.49 -1.68
C LEU A 219 -4.43 9.52 -2.05
N GLU A 220 -5.19 10.31 -1.30
CA GLU A 220 -6.65 10.44 -1.36
C GLU A 220 -7.10 11.88 -1.58
N LYS A 221 -6.22 12.86 -1.29
CA LYS A 221 -6.55 14.29 -1.29
C LYS A 221 -5.73 15.06 -2.32
N PRO A 222 -6.35 16.04 -3.03
CA PRO A 222 -5.65 16.91 -3.98
C PRO A 222 -4.46 17.67 -3.38
N ALA A 223 -4.54 18.01 -2.08
CA ALA A 223 -3.44 18.67 -1.37
C ALA A 223 -2.18 17.80 -1.34
N ALA A 224 -2.31 16.48 -1.06
CA ALA A 224 -1.19 15.55 -1.10
C ALA A 224 -0.65 15.35 -2.53
N VAL A 225 -1.52 15.40 -3.55
CA VAL A 225 -1.11 15.33 -4.97
C VAL A 225 -0.27 16.56 -5.35
N SER A 226 -0.65 17.74 -4.86
CA SER A 226 0.09 19.00 -5.10
C SER A 226 1.45 19.01 -4.41
N ALA A 227 1.57 18.37 -3.25
CA ALA A 227 2.80 18.23 -2.46
C ALA A 227 3.47 16.84 -2.62
N LEU A 228 3.26 16.15 -3.75
CA LEU A 228 3.60 14.75 -3.93
C LEU A 228 5.06 14.42 -3.58
N ASP A 229 6.01 15.20 -4.08
CA ASP A 229 7.44 14.95 -3.85
C ASP A 229 7.83 15.07 -2.38
N ASP A 230 7.23 16.01 -1.66
CA ASP A 230 7.47 16.22 -0.25
C ASP A 230 6.80 15.13 0.59
N VAL A 231 5.58 14.73 0.24
CA VAL A 231 4.88 13.60 0.86
C VAL A 231 5.68 12.30 0.66
N VAL A 232 6.11 12.00 -0.58
CA VAL A 232 6.96 10.83 -0.83
C VAL A 232 8.26 10.90 -0.06
N SER A 233 8.82 12.08 0.17
CA SER A 233 10.04 12.24 0.97
C SER A 233 9.83 11.94 2.46
N ALA A 234 8.71 12.39 3.03
CA ALA A 234 8.40 12.29 4.45
C ALA A 234 7.94 10.89 4.90
N PHE A 235 7.23 10.17 4.03
CA PHE A 235 6.71 8.84 4.31
C PHE A 235 7.63 7.72 3.78
N ASP A 236 7.43 6.48 4.21
CA ASP A 236 8.22 5.32 3.78
C ASP A 236 7.70 4.65 2.50
N GLY A 237 6.52 5.03 2.02
CA GLY A 237 5.89 4.58 0.79
C GLY A 237 4.57 5.28 0.54
N LEU A 238 3.88 4.90 -0.54
CA LEU A 238 2.55 5.42 -0.88
C LEU A 238 1.54 4.29 -1.13
N MET A 239 0.26 4.64 -0.93
CA MET A 239 -0.88 3.90 -1.46
C MET A 239 -1.75 4.86 -2.28
N VAL A 240 -1.84 4.65 -3.57
CA VAL A 240 -2.74 5.42 -4.47
C VAL A 240 -4.14 4.84 -4.30
N ALA A 241 -4.96 5.48 -3.47
CA ALA A 241 -6.35 5.06 -3.17
C ALA A 241 -7.30 5.73 -4.17
N ARG A 242 -7.43 5.12 -5.36
CA ARG A 242 -8.10 5.73 -6.53
C ARG A 242 -9.57 6.00 -6.32
N GLY A 243 -10.26 5.19 -5.51
CA GLY A 243 -11.67 5.40 -5.17
C GLY A 243 -11.88 6.74 -4.47
N ASP A 244 -11.21 6.95 -3.33
CA ASP A 244 -11.31 8.20 -2.56
C ASP A 244 -10.75 9.39 -3.36
N LEU A 245 -9.65 9.19 -4.09
CA LEU A 245 -9.05 10.24 -4.93
C LEU A 245 -9.98 10.69 -6.06
N GLY A 246 -10.71 9.75 -6.68
CA GLY A 246 -11.67 10.04 -7.76
C GLY A 246 -12.95 10.75 -7.29
N VAL A 247 -13.25 10.70 -5.99
CA VAL A 247 -14.29 11.53 -5.36
C VAL A 247 -13.79 12.97 -5.16
N GLU A 248 -12.52 13.15 -4.87
CA GLU A 248 -11.92 14.44 -4.49
C GLU A 248 -11.39 15.26 -5.67
N MET A 249 -11.21 14.64 -6.85
CA MET A 249 -10.69 15.30 -8.05
C MET A 249 -11.33 14.75 -9.33
N PRO A 250 -11.21 15.46 -10.48
CA PRO A 250 -11.73 14.98 -11.76
C PRO A 250 -11.21 13.57 -12.09
N LEU A 251 -12.11 12.66 -12.41
CA LEU A 251 -11.81 11.23 -12.58
C LEU A 251 -10.76 10.97 -13.67
N GLU A 252 -10.78 11.77 -14.74
CA GLU A 252 -9.83 11.70 -15.85
C GLU A 252 -8.39 12.07 -15.45
N GLN A 253 -8.18 12.71 -14.31
CA GLN A 253 -6.86 13.05 -13.80
C GLN A 253 -6.26 11.92 -12.94
N VAL A 254 -7.07 11.04 -12.37
CA VAL A 254 -6.62 9.97 -11.47
C VAL A 254 -5.55 9.07 -12.10
N PRO A 255 -5.68 8.59 -13.36
CA PRO A 255 -4.64 7.78 -13.99
C PRO A 255 -3.30 8.52 -14.15
N LEU A 256 -3.34 9.83 -14.40
CA LEU A 256 -2.11 10.64 -14.52
C LEU A 256 -1.42 10.83 -13.18
N VAL A 257 -2.20 11.02 -12.11
CA VAL A 257 -1.69 11.09 -10.74
C VAL A 257 -1.08 9.75 -10.33
N GLN A 258 -1.72 8.63 -10.65
CA GLN A 258 -1.17 7.29 -10.40
C GLN A 258 0.23 7.14 -11.02
N LYS A 259 0.37 7.44 -12.31
CA LYS A 259 1.68 7.36 -13.02
C LYS A 259 2.75 8.22 -12.36
N ARG A 260 2.42 9.47 -12.01
CA ARG A 260 3.35 10.39 -11.33
C ARG A 260 3.74 9.86 -9.94
N ALA A 261 2.79 9.36 -9.16
CA ALA A 261 3.01 8.82 -7.83
C ALA A 261 3.91 7.57 -7.87
N VAL A 262 3.65 6.65 -8.79
CA VAL A 262 4.47 5.44 -9.00
C VAL A 262 5.90 5.85 -9.38
N GLN A 263 6.07 6.77 -10.34
CA GLN A 263 7.40 7.23 -10.76
C GLN A 263 8.16 7.92 -9.62
N ALA A 264 7.50 8.83 -8.88
CA ALA A 264 8.11 9.54 -7.74
C ALA A 264 8.58 8.56 -6.62
N CYS A 265 7.78 7.53 -6.33
CA CYS A 265 8.16 6.50 -5.35
C CYS A 265 9.36 5.69 -5.83
N ARG A 266 9.38 5.24 -7.09
CA ARG A 266 10.50 4.50 -7.68
C ARG A 266 11.79 5.31 -7.64
N GLU A 267 11.75 6.59 -7.96
CA GLU A 267 12.93 7.47 -7.92
C GLU A 267 13.52 7.59 -6.51
N LYS A 268 12.69 7.53 -5.48
CA LYS A 268 13.11 7.57 -4.07
C LYS A 268 13.31 6.18 -3.44
N ALA A 269 13.19 5.11 -4.23
CA ALA A 269 13.28 3.71 -3.75
C ALA A 269 12.29 3.41 -2.60
N LYS A 270 11.06 3.90 -2.72
CA LYS A 270 9.96 3.69 -1.78
C LYS A 270 8.87 2.85 -2.41
N PRO A 271 8.28 1.87 -1.70
CA PRO A 271 7.24 1.04 -2.26
C PRO A 271 5.96 1.83 -2.51
N VAL A 272 5.23 1.44 -3.56
CA VAL A 272 3.93 2.01 -3.91
C VAL A 272 2.90 0.93 -4.19
N ILE A 273 1.71 1.11 -3.61
CA ILE A 273 0.54 0.27 -3.82
C ILE A 273 -0.45 1.02 -4.71
N VAL A 274 -0.94 0.40 -5.78
CA VAL A 274 -2.12 0.87 -6.50
C VAL A 274 -3.34 0.13 -5.97
N ALA A 275 -4.33 0.88 -5.50
CA ALA A 275 -5.44 0.37 -4.70
C ALA A 275 -6.80 0.80 -5.24
N THR A 276 -7.83 0.06 -4.83
CA THR A 276 -9.26 0.24 -5.08
C THR A 276 -9.70 -0.01 -6.52
N GLN A 277 -10.85 -0.65 -6.67
CA GLN A 277 -11.51 -0.91 -7.95
C GLN A 277 -10.63 -1.64 -8.99
N MET A 278 -9.77 -2.56 -8.52
CA MET A 278 -8.87 -3.30 -9.41
C MET A 278 -9.58 -4.42 -10.16
N LEU A 279 -10.32 -5.28 -9.43
CA LEU A 279 -11.14 -6.37 -9.96
C LEU A 279 -12.53 -6.35 -9.30
N GLU A 280 -13.12 -5.18 -9.13
CA GLU A 280 -14.31 -4.95 -8.31
C GLU A 280 -15.50 -5.80 -8.73
N SER A 281 -15.70 -6.04 -10.04
CA SER A 281 -16.75 -6.94 -10.52
C SER A 281 -16.62 -8.36 -9.97
N MET A 282 -15.42 -8.79 -9.54
CA MET A 282 -15.19 -10.09 -8.93
C MET A 282 -15.69 -10.19 -7.47
N ILE A 283 -16.21 -9.12 -6.89
CA ILE A 283 -17.02 -9.22 -5.67
C ILE A 283 -18.19 -10.16 -5.89
N GLU A 284 -18.90 -9.99 -7.02
CA GLU A 284 -20.13 -10.74 -7.37
C GLU A 284 -19.93 -11.74 -8.51
N HIS A 285 -18.91 -11.59 -9.34
CA HIS A 285 -18.67 -12.41 -10.53
C HIS A 285 -17.36 -13.19 -10.45
N SER A 286 -17.33 -14.39 -11.03
CA SER A 286 -16.14 -15.27 -11.05
C SER A 286 -15.05 -14.83 -12.02
N ARG A 287 -15.32 -13.80 -12.85
CA ARG A 287 -14.37 -13.26 -13.84
C ARG A 287 -14.45 -11.73 -13.85
N PRO A 288 -13.32 -11.04 -14.04
CA PRO A 288 -13.32 -9.59 -14.17
C PRO A 288 -13.80 -9.16 -15.57
N THR A 289 -14.08 -7.88 -15.69
CA THR A 289 -14.27 -7.22 -16.98
C THR A 289 -12.92 -7.08 -17.71
N ARG A 290 -12.97 -6.82 -19.03
CA ARG A 290 -11.74 -6.51 -19.79
C ARG A 290 -11.10 -5.20 -19.37
N ALA A 291 -11.91 -4.22 -18.96
CA ALA A 291 -11.41 -2.94 -18.45
C ALA A 291 -10.59 -3.12 -17.15
N GLU A 292 -11.08 -3.92 -16.21
CA GLU A 292 -10.38 -4.23 -14.97
C GLU A 292 -9.07 -5.01 -15.22
N ALA A 293 -9.09 -6.00 -16.12
CA ALA A 293 -7.87 -6.72 -16.49
C ALA A 293 -6.83 -5.78 -17.14
N SER A 294 -7.27 -4.83 -17.97
CA SER A 294 -6.42 -3.79 -18.55
C SER A 294 -5.90 -2.82 -17.49
N ASP A 295 -6.70 -2.48 -16.49
CA ASP A 295 -6.31 -1.59 -15.41
C ASP A 295 -5.22 -2.19 -14.52
N VAL A 296 -5.37 -3.46 -14.10
CA VAL A 296 -4.31 -4.21 -13.40
C VAL A 296 -3.03 -4.24 -14.24
N ALA A 297 -3.13 -4.57 -15.53
CA ALA A 297 -1.98 -4.60 -16.43
C ALA A 297 -1.29 -3.24 -16.52
N ASN A 298 -2.05 -2.14 -16.64
CA ASN A 298 -1.49 -0.78 -16.66
C ASN A 298 -0.77 -0.41 -15.36
N ALA A 299 -1.32 -0.76 -14.20
CA ALA A 299 -0.65 -0.50 -12.92
C ALA A 299 0.71 -1.21 -12.84
N VAL A 300 0.79 -2.45 -13.32
CA VAL A 300 2.06 -3.21 -13.41
C VAL A 300 3.04 -2.55 -14.39
N LEU A 301 2.57 -2.11 -15.56
CA LEU A 301 3.35 -1.41 -16.57
C LEU A 301 3.84 -0.04 -16.12
N ASP A 302 3.10 0.63 -15.24
CA ASP A 302 3.54 1.88 -14.60
C ASP A 302 4.74 1.64 -13.66
N GLY A 303 4.95 0.41 -13.21
CA GLY A 303 6.03 0.01 -12.32
C GLY A 303 5.66 0.07 -10.83
N THR A 304 4.41 -0.23 -10.49
CA THR A 304 4.00 -0.35 -9.08
C THR A 304 4.68 -1.53 -8.39
N ASP A 305 4.94 -1.41 -7.09
CA ASP A 305 5.42 -2.53 -6.27
C ASP A 305 4.31 -3.55 -6.03
N ALA A 306 3.10 -3.06 -5.76
CA ALA A 306 1.97 -3.90 -5.43
C ALA A 306 0.64 -3.36 -5.98
N VAL A 307 -0.29 -4.27 -6.19
CA VAL A 307 -1.71 -4.00 -6.45
C VAL A 307 -2.56 -4.57 -5.32
N MET A 308 -3.68 -3.91 -5.00
CA MET A 308 -4.48 -4.26 -3.83
C MET A 308 -5.89 -4.68 -4.22
N LEU A 309 -6.35 -5.78 -3.61
CA LEU A 309 -7.74 -6.24 -3.59
C LEU A 309 -8.41 -5.78 -2.29
N SER A 310 -9.57 -5.18 -2.38
CA SER A 310 -10.35 -4.62 -1.27
C SER A 310 -11.60 -5.45 -0.98
N GLY A 311 -12.73 -5.09 -1.56
CA GLY A 311 -14.00 -5.80 -1.47
C GLY A 311 -13.92 -7.22 -1.99
N GLU A 312 -13.15 -7.43 -3.05
CA GLU A 312 -12.96 -8.71 -3.74
C GLU A 312 -12.52 -9.83 -2.79
N THR A 313 -11.65 -9.49 -1.81
CA THR A 313 -11.13 -10.46 -0.84
C THR A 313 -11.75 -10.36 0.53
N SER A 314 -12.33 -9.20 0.90
CA SER A 314 -12.88 -9.00 2.25
C SER A 314 -14.32 -9.49 2.39
N VAL A 315 -15.17 -9.28 1.39
CA VAL A 315 -16.61 -9.61 1.39
C VAL A 315 -17.07 -10.33 0.12
N GLY A 316 -16.21 -10.40 -0.91
CA GLY A 316 -16.55 -10.97 -2.21
C GLY A 316 -16.88 -12.46 -2.16
N ARG A 317 -17.63 -12.92 -3.16
CA ARG A 317 -18.02 -14.34 -3.31
C ARG A 317 -16.89 -15.21 -3.85
N TYR A 318 -15.87 -14.62 -4.48
CA TYR A 318 -14.79 -15.34 -5.18
C TYR A 318 -13.39 -14.90 -4.76
N PRO A 319 -13.06 -14.81 -3.44
CA PRO A 319 -11.85 -14.17 -2.98
C PRO A 319 -10.56 -14.84 -3.49
N VAL A 320 -10.45 -16.16 -3.41
CA VAL A 320 -9.27 -16.89 -3.88
C VAL A 320 -9.10 -16.79 -5.40
N GLN A 321 -10.21 -16.81 -6.15
CA GLN A 321 -10.19 -16.65 -7.61
C GLN A 321 -9.77 -15.24 -8.02
N ALA A 322 -10.16 -14.21 -7.26
CA ALA A 322 -9.73 -12.84 -7.50
C ALA A 322 -8.20 -12.72 -7.37
N VAL A 323 -7.61 -13.28 -6.31
CA VAL A 323 -6.14 -13.29 -6.13
C VAL A 323 -5.46 -14.06 -7.27
N ALA A 324 -5.94 -15.27 -7.59
CA ALA A 324 -5.39 -16.09 -8.66
C ALA A 324 -5.51 -15.41 -10.04
N THR A 325 -6.60 -14.66 -10.28
CA THR A 325 -6.79 -13.92 -11.53
C THR A 325 -5.83 -12.73 -11.61
N MET A 326 -5.69 -11.98 -10.51
CA MET A 326 -4.72 -10.89 -10.43
C MET A 326 -3.29 -11.39 -10.66
N ALA A 327 -2.92 -12.52 -10.03
CA ALA A 327 -1.62 -13.15 -10.24
C ALA A 327 -1.37 -13.50 -11.70
N ARG A 328 -2.35 -14.11 -12.39
CA ARG A 328 -2.23 -14.45 -13.83
C ARG A 328 -2.09 -13.21 -14.71
N ILE A 329 -2.79 -12.11 -14.41
CA ILE A 329 -2.65 -10.86 -15.17
C ILE A 329 -1.24 -10.30 -15.00
N ILE A 330 -0.73 -10.27 -13.77
CA ILE A 330 0.63 -9.80 -13.48
C ILE A 330 1.65 -10.67 -14.20
N ASP A 331 1.55 -12.01 -14.09
CA ASP A 331 2.48 -12.94 -14.74
C ASP A 331 2.47 -12.77 -16.26
N ALA A 332 1.30 -12.54 -16.88
CA ALA A 332 1.18 -12.31 -18.31
C ALA A 332 1.94 -11.03 -18.74
N VAL A 333 1.77 -9.94 -18.00
CA VAL A 333 2.47 -8.66 -18.28
C VAL A 333 3.98 -8.81 -18.09
N GLU A 334 4.42 -9.42 -16.99
CA GLU A 334 5.85 -9.54 -16.66
C GLU A 334 6.61 -10.55 -17.53
N SER A 335 5.89 -11.50 -18.12
CA SER A 335 6.46 -12.49 -19.03
C SER A 335 6.64 -11.98 -20.46
N ASP A 336 5.95 -10.90 -20.84
CA ASP A 336 6.09 -10.32 -22.17
C ASP A 336 7.42 -9.58 -22.30
N SER A 337 8.23 -10.01 -23.28
CA SER A 337 9.54 -9.42 -23.55
C SER A 337 9.49 -8.02 -24.16
N THR A 338 8.33 -7.64 -24.72
CA THR A 338 8.13 -6.32 -25.37
C THR A 338 7.74 -5.24 -24.37
N THR A 339 7.30 -5.60 -23.16
CA THR A 339 6.90 -4.65 -22.14
C THR A 339 8.10 -4.20 -21.32
N SER A 340 8.15 -2.91 -21.02
CA SER A 340 9.15 -2.30 -20.13
C SER A 340 8.49 -1.24 -19.26
N VAL A 341 8.93 -1.18 -18.02
CA VAL A 341 8.53 -0.12 -17.08
C VAL A 341 9.24 1.17 -17.48
N PRO A 342 8.62 2.36 -17.33
CA PRO A 342 9.27 3.62 -17.63
C PRO A 342 10.65 3.74 -16.94
N PRO A 343 11.68 4.26 -17.62
CA PRO A 343 12.99 4.43 -17.01
C PRO A 343 12.93 5.42 -15.83
N LEU A 344 13.87 5.29 -14.90
CA LEU A 344 14.08 6.31 -13.87
C LEU A 344 14.60 7.57 -14.54
N GLN A 345 14.04 8.73 -14.16
CA GLN A 345 14.37 10.03 -14.80
C GLN A 345 15.61 10.67 -14.20
N HIS A 346 15.97 10.31 -12.97
CA HIS A 346 17.10 10.89 -12.26
C HIS A 346 18.16 9.85 -11.92
N ASP A 347 19.41 10.21 -12.18
CA ASP A 347 20.53 9.40 -11.72
C ASP A 347 20.60 9.39 -10.19
N PRO A 348 20.89 8.23 -9.59
CA PRO A 348 21.04 8.14 -8.14
C PRO A 348 22.29 8.90 -7.69
N ARG A 349 22.10 10.01 -6.99
CA ARG A 349 23.21 10.82 -6.44
C ARG A 349 23.74 10.31 -5.09
N THR A 350 23.27 9.16 -4.63
CA THR A 350 23.72 8.54 -3.38
C THR A 350 24.61 7.34 -3.67
N GLN A 351 25.58 7.09 -2.79
CA GLN A 351 26.49 5.92 -2.92
C GLN A 351 25.72 4.62 -3.10
N GLY A 352 24.74 4.34 -2.22
CA GLY A 352 23.95 3.11 -2.31
C GLY A 352 23.11 3.02 -3.59
N GLY A 353 22.65 4.16 -4.13
CA GLY A 353 21.94 4.20 -5.41
C GLY A 353 22.86 3.88 -6.59
N ALA A 354 24.06 4.48 -6.63
CA ALA A 354 25.05 4.20 -7.67
C ALA A 354 25.52 2.74 -7.65
N ILE A 355 25.74 2.17 -6.46
CA ILE A 355 26.09 0.76 -6.26
C ILE A 355 24.95 -0.15 -6.78
N ALA A 356 23.70 0.16 -6.45
CA ALA A 356 22.54 -0.63 -6.90
C ALA A 356 22.39 -0.62 -8.42
N GLN A 357 22.60 0.53 -9.06
CA GLN A 357 22.58 0.65 -10.52
C GLN A 357 23.72 -0.16 -11.16
N ALA A 358 24.94 0.01 -10.66
CA ALA A 358 26.10 -0.74 -11.15
C ALA A 358 25.91 -2.26 -11.00
N ALA A 359 25.37 -2.72 -9.87
CA ALA A 359 25.10 -4.14 -9.64
C ALA A 359 24.09 -4.70 -10.65
N LYS A 360 23.01 -3.96 -10.96
CA LYS A 360 22.06 -4.32 -12.01
C LYS A 360 22.77 -4.45 -13.36
N GLU A 361 23.53 -3.43 -13.77
CA GLU A 361 24.22 -3.42 -15.06
C GLU A 361 25.24 -4.55 -15.19
N ILE A 362 26.01 -4.82 -14.13
CA ILE A 362 26.94 -5.95 -14.07
C ILE A 362 26.18 -7.27 -14.22
N GLY A 363 25.10 -7.44 -13.47
CA GLY A 363 24.27 -8.64 -13.51
C GLY A 363 23.69 -8.91 -14.90
N GLU A 364 23.14 -7.88 -15.56
CA GLU A 364 22.59 -8.00 -16.91
C GLU A 364 23.66 -8.33 -17.96
N ARG A 365 24.83 -7.68 -17.91
CA ARG A 365 25.93 -7.92 -18.84
C ARG A 365 26.53 -9.31 -18.70
N LEU A 366 26.61 -9.83 -17.48
CA LEU A 366 27.20 -11.13 -17.19
C LEU A 366 26.20 -12.28 -17.23
N GLY A 367 24.90 -12.00 -17.41
CA GLY A 367 23.84 -13.02 -17.37
C GLY A 367 23.72 -13.66 -16.00
N ALA A 368 23.79 -12.87 -14.92
CA ALA A 368 23.69 -13.38 -13.57
C ALA A 368 22.32 -14.04 -13.32
N SER A 369 22.31 -15.16 -12.60
CA SER A 369 21.09 -15.90 -12.24
C SER A 369 20.30 -15.20 -11.12
N ALA A 370 20.97 -14.39 -10.28
CA ALA A 370 20.35 -13.60 -9.24
C ALA A 370 21.18 -12.36 -8.86
N LEU A 371 20.48 -11.31 -8.43
CA LEU A 371 21.01 -10.25 -7.59
C LEU A 371 20.73 -10.62 -6.13
N VAL A 372 21.74 -10.62 -5.30
CA VAL A 372 21.65 -11.00 -3.89
C VAL A 372 22.01 -9.82 -3.01
N SER A 373 21.19 -9.50 -2.03
CA SER A 373 21.49 -8.42 -1.09
C SER A 373 21.39 -8.88 0.34
N PHE A 374 22.44 -8.60 1.13
CA PHE A 374 22.37 -8.63 2.59
C PHE A 374 21.90 -7.28 3.11
N THR A 375 20.88 -7.28 3.96
CA THR A 375 20.27 -6.05 4.43
C THR A 375 19.73 -6.20 5.85
N GLN A 376 19.93 -5.16 6.67
CA GLN A 376 19.34 -5.05 8.01
C GLN A 376 18.08 -4.20 8.04
N THR A 377 17.95 -3.25 7.11
CA THR A 377 16.83 -2.29 7.06
C THR A 377 16.00 -2.37 5.79
N GLY A 378 16.42 -3.19 4.83
CA GLY A 378 15.79 -3.31 3.51
C GLY A 378 16.16 -2.20 2.51
N ASP A 379 16.97 -1.19 2.90
CA ASP A 379 17.26 -0.04 2.02
C ASP A 379 17.96 -0.45 0.72
N THR A 380 19.03 -1.25 0.80
CA THR A 380 19.75 -1.76 -0.38
C THR A 380 18.83 -2.52 -1.33
N VAL A 381 17.93 -3.33 -0.77
CA VAL A 381 16.97 -4.13 -1.55
C VAL A 381 15.99 -3.23 -2.29
N ARG A 382 15.42 -2.21 -1.61
CA ARG A 382 14.52 -1.25 -2.27
C ARG A 382 15.22 -0.47 -3.38
N ARG A 383 16.50 -0.12 -3.20
CA ARG A 383 17.32 0.55 -4.23
C ARG A 383 17.58 -0.34 -5.44
N LEU A 384 17.73 -1.64 -5.26
CA LEU A 384 17.84 -2.61 -6.36
C LEU A 384 16.48 -2.81 -7.05
N ALA A 385 15.43 -3.02 -6.28
CA ALA A 385 14.08 -3.32 -6.77
C ALA A 385 13.51 -2.22 -7.68
N ARG A 386 13.75 -0.93 -7.36
CA ARG A 386 13.24 0.21 -8.14
C ARG A 386 13.65 0.20 -9.62
N HIS A 387 14.73 -0.51 -9.97
CA HIS A 387 15.19 -0.63 -11.36
C HIS A 387 14.38 -1.65 -12.18
N HIS A 388 13.51 -2.42 -11.56
CA HIS A 388 12.70 -3.46 -12.19
C HIS A 388 13.52 -4.37 -13.11
N CYS A 389 14.69 -4.80 -12.63
CA CYS A 389 15.57 -5.70 -13.35
C CYS A 389 14.92 -7.07 -13.54
N ARG A 390 15.15 -7.70 -14.70
CA ARG A 390 14.64 -9.05 -14.99
C ARG A 390 15.34 -10.15 -14.20
N ILE A 391 16.50 -9.87 -13.62
CA ILE A 391 17.23 -10.80 -12.77
C ILE A 391 16.49 -10.95 -11.45
N PRO A 392 16.27 -12.18 -10.93
CA PRO A 392 15.69 -12.40 -9.60
C PRO A 392 16.44 -11.65 -8.51
N LEU A 393 15.71 -11.01 -7.59
CA LEU A 393 16.28 -10.26 -6.45
C LEU A 393 16.02 -11.02 -5.15
N LEU A 394 17.09 -11.50 -4.53
CA LEU A 394 17.06 -12.27 -3.28
C LEU A 394 17.61 -11.42 -2.13
N ALA A 395 16.82 -11.28 -1.09
CA ALA A 395 17.17 -10.50 0.10
C ALA A 395 17.42 -11.42 1.31
N PHE A 396 18.61 -11.32 1.87
CA PHE A 396 19.02 -12.01 3.08
C PHE A 396 19.07 -11.03 4.24
N THR A 397 18.34 -11.33 5.32
CA THR A 397 18.27 -10.46 6.50
C THR A 397 18.22 -11.29 7.79
N PRO A 398 18.89 -10.85 8.87
CA PRO A 398 18.74 -11.47 10.18
C PRO A 398 17.46 -11.04 10.89
N GLU A 399 16.76 -9.99 10.36
CA GLU A 399 15.63 -9.35 11.02
C GLU A 399 14.29 -9.86 10.47
N PRO A 400 13.50 -10.64 11.24
CA PRO A 400 12.20 -11.15 10.80
C PRO A 400 11.22 -10.03 10.39
N SER A 401 11.26 -8.89 11.07
CA SER A 401 10.42 -7.72 10.74
C SER A 401 10.75 -7.17 9.35
N VAL A 402 12.04 -7.05 9.01
CA VAL A 402 12.49 -6.59 7.69
C VAL A 402 12.12 -7.59 6.60
N ARG A 403 12.26 -8.90 6.88
CA ARG A 403 11.79 -9.95 5.97
C ARG A 403 10.32 -9.75 5.60
N ASN A 404 9.47 -9.51 6.59
CA ASN A 404 8.04 -9.29 6.37
C ASN A 404 7.74 -7.97 5.66
N GLN A 405 8.42 -6.88 6.01
CA GLN A 405 8.26 -5.57 5.36
C GLN A 405 8.61 -5.62 3.86
N LEU A 406 9.63 -6.38 3.50
CA LEU A 406 10.07 -6.52 2.12
C LEU A 406 9.12 -7.34 1.24
N THR A 407 8.11 -8.00 1.80
CA THR A 407 7.05 -8.68 1.02
C THR A 407 6.21 -7.71 0.17
N LEU A 408 6.24 -6.41 0.48
CA LEU A 408 5.58 -5.38 -0.31
C LEU A 408 6.44 -4.90 -1.48
N VAL A 409 7.73 -5.19 -1.51
CA VAL A 409 8.67 -4.64 -2.49
C VAL A 409 8.71 -5.50 -3.76
N TRP A 410 8.64 -4.86 -4.93
CA TRP A 410 8.63 -5.51 -6.23
C TRP A 410 9.79 -6.48 -6.43
N GLY A 411 9.50 -7.68 -6.92
CA GLY A 411 10.48 -8.69 -7.34
C GLY A 411 11.32 -9.33 -6.24
N VAL A 412 11.14 -8.91 -4.98
CA VAL A 412 11.97 -9.40 -3.86
C VAL A 412 11.47 -10.74 -3.34
N GLU A 413 12.37 -11.68 -3.18
CA GLU A 413 12.20 -12.90 -2.41
C GLU A 413 13.10 -12.81 -1.17
N THR A 414 12.56 -13.13 0.02
CA THR A 414 13.22 -12.84 1.30
C THR A 414 13.55 -14.11 2.08
N PHE A 415 14.75 -14.14 2.66
CA PHE A 415 15.28 -15.25 3.46
C PHE A 415 15.82 -14.75 4.79
N ILE A 416 15.61 -15.54 5.85
CA ILE A 416 16.28 -15.32 7.13
C ILE A 416 17.68 -15.93 7.05
N THR A 417 18.67 -15.18 7.52
CA THR A 417 20.05 -15.65 7.65
C THR A 417 20.62 -15.20 8.99
N PRO A 418 21.53 -15.97 9.59
CA PRO A 418 22.27 -15.46 10.76
C PRO A 418 23.03 -14.17 10.45
N ILE A 419 23.34 -13.42 11.49
CA ILE A 419 24.23 -12.26 11.38
C ILE A 419 25.61 -12.76 10.93
N VAL A 420 26.11 -12.22 9.82
CA VAL A 420 27.47 -12.49 9.33
C VAL A 420 28.41 -11.36 9.73
N GLN A 421 29.62 -11.73 10.17
CA GLN A 421 30.63 -10.76 10.65
C GLN A 421 31.67 -10.42 9.60
N HIS A 422 31.91 -11.33 8.64
CA HIS A 422 32.90 -11.15 7.57
C HIS A 422 32.24 -11.30 6.20
N THR A 423 32.81 -10.63 5.21
CA THR A 423 32.33 -10.70 3.81
C THR A 423 32.43 -12.08 3.21
N ASP A 424 33.39 -12.90 3.64
CA ASP A 424 33.52 -14.28 3.16
C ASP A 424 32.41 -15.19 3.71
N ASP A 425 31.94 -14.94 4.95
CA ASP A 425 30.80 -15.66 5.50
C ASP A 425 29.49 -15.34 4.73
N MET A 426 29.38 -14.12 4.18
CA MET A 426 28.25 -13.79 3.31
C MET A 426 28.21 -14.68 2.07
N VAL A 427 29.35 -14.93 1.45
CA VAL A 427 29.44 -15.77 0.25
C VAL A 427 29.03 -17.21 0.56
N LEU A 428 29.53 -17.74 1.70
CA LEU A 428 29.16 -19.10 2.15
C LEU A 428 27.66 -19.19 2.47
N ALA A 429 27.09 -18.15 3.09
CA ALA A 429 25.67 -18.11 3.40
C ALA A 429 24.81 -18.03 2.10
N VAL A 430 25.26 -17.29 1.08
CA VAL A 430 24.61 -17.24 -0.24
C VAL A 430 24.64 -18.61 -0.90
N ASP A 431 25.81 -19.25 -0.98
CA ASP A 431 25.97 -20.58 -1.56
C ASP A 431 25.03 -21.59 -0.91
N ALA A 432 25.05 -21.66 0.42
CA ALA A 432 24.23 -22.60 1.17
C ALA A 432 22.73 -22.34 0.91
N ALA A 433 22.28 -21.11 1.08
CA ALA A 433 20.87 -20.77 0.97
C ALA A 433 20.34 -20.90 -0.48
N MET A 434 21.09 -20.48 -1.48
CA MET A 434 20.66 -20.58 -2.87
C MET A 434 20.55 -22.03 -3.33
N LEU A 435 21.49 -22.89 -2.93
CA LEU A 435 21.47 -24.30 -3.27
C LEU A 435 20.37 -25.04 -2.51
N GLU A 436 20.22 -24.78 -1.21
CA GLU A 436 19.18 -25.39 -0.34
C GLU A 436 17.77 -25.05 -0.83
N HIS A 437 17.52 -23.78 -1.18
CA HIS A 437 16.22 -23.32 -1.64
C HIS A 437 15.99 -23.50 -3.15
N GLY A 438 16.92 -24.13 -3.87
CA GLY A 438 16.80 -24.38 -5.31
C GLY A 438 16.75 -23.10 -6.17
N ARG A 439 17.38 -22.02 -5.70
CA ARG A 439 17.46 -20.72 -6.39
C ARG A 439 18.69 -20.54 -7.26
N GLY A 440 19.55 -21.54 -7.33
CA GLY A 440 20.74 -21.60 -8.17
C GLY A 440 21.30 -23.01 -8.26
N ARG A 441 22.23 -23.20 -9.18
CA ARG A 441 22.99 -24.43 -9.39
C ARG A 441 24.47 -24.14 -9.21
N PRO A 442 25.30 -25.15 -8.83
CA PRO A 442 26.74 -24.99 -8.83
C PRO A 442 27.23 -24.47 -10.20
N GLY A 443 28.04 -23.42 -10.18
CA GLY A 443 28.54 -22.75 -11.39
C GLY A 443 27.73 -21.54 -11.86
N ASP A 444 26.50 -21.35 -11.38
CA ASP A 444 25.69 -20.16 -11.68
C ASP A 444 26.38 -18.89 -11.15
N LEU A 445 26.29 -17.82 -11.92
CA LEU A 445 26.84 -16.52 -11.55
C LEU A 445 25.80 -15.69 -10.79
N VAL A 446 26.20 -15.11 -9.68
CA VAL A 446 25.38 -14.19 -8.89
C VAL A 446 26.13 -12.88 -8.61
N VAL A 447 25.38 -11.80 -8.42
CA VAL A 447 25.92 -10.50 -8.01
C VAL A 447 25.46 -10.20 -6.60
N ILE A 448 26.40 -10.16 -5.66
CA ILE A 448 26.15 -9.89 -4.24
C ILE A 448 26.36 -8.41 -3.96
N VAL A 449 25.38 -7.76 -3.30
CA VAL A 449 25.43 -6.35 -2.90
C VAL A 449 25.30 -6.26 -1.39
N ALA A 450 26.23 -5.65 -0.73
CA ALA A 450 26.26 -5.56 0.72
C ALA A 450 26.97 -4.30 1.22
N GLY A 451 26.90 -4.07 2.54
CA GLY A 451 27.80 -3.16 3.27
C GLY A 451 29.03 -3.90 3.75
N SER A 452 30.20 -3.26 3.68
CA SER A 452 31.45 -3.72 4.28
C SER A 452 32.01 -2.59 5.18
N PRO A 453 32.24 -2.82 6.48
CA PRO A 453 32.02 -4.07 7.22
C PRO A 453 30.54 -4.45 7.30
N PRO A 454 30.22 -5.76 7.41
CA PRO A 454 28.85 -6.23 7.63
C PRO A 454 28.22 -5.61 8.87
N SER A 455 26.89 -5.62 8.92
CA SER A 455 26.12 -5.18 10.10
C SER A 455 26.16 -3.67 10.41
N THR A 456 26.62 -2.84 9.47
CA THR A 456 26.56 -1.37 9.59
C THR A 456 25.43 -0.84 8.69
N PRO A 457 24.28 -0.39 9.25
CA PRO A 457 23.18 0.16 8.44
C PRO A 457 23.64 1.35 7.57
N GLY A 458 23.17 1.40 6.31
CA GLY A 458 23.50 2.49 5.38
C GLY A 458 24.88 2.42 4.71
N SER A 459 25.66 1.37 4.98
CA SER A 459 27.05 1.21 4.48
C SER A 459 27.15 0.49 3.12
N THR A 460 26.08 0.44 2.31
CA THR A 460 26.15 -0.23 0.99
C THR A 460 27.31 0.31 0.15
N ASN A 461 28.40 -0.49 0.01
CA ASN A 461 29.65 -0.09 -0.62
C ASN A 461 30.37 -1.24 -1.35
N LEU A 462 29.80 -2.46 -1.36
CA LEU A 462 30.40 -3.65 -1.93
C LEU A 462 29.52 -4.23 -3.04
N ILE A 463 30.13 -4.54 -4.19
CA ILE A 463 29.60 -5.44 -5.22
C ILE A 463 30.59 -6.58 -5.38
N ARG A 464 30.11 -7.82 -5.28
CA ARG A 464 30.92 -9.01 -5.56
C ARG A 464 30.22 -9.89 -6.59
N VAL A 465 30.94 -10.24 -7.64
CA VAL A 465 30.51 -11.27 -8.60
C VAL A 465 31.01 -12.61 -8.10
N HIS A 466 30.10 -13.56 -7.94
CA HIS A 466 30.42 -14.86 -7.35
C HIS A 466 29.84 -16.02 -8.16
N ARG A 467 30.55 -17.14 -8.25
CA ARG A 467 30.07 -18.41 -8.80
C ARG A 467 29.67 -19.36 -7.70
N LEU A 468 28.41 -19.80 -7.70
CA LEU A 468 27.89 -20.73 -6.70
C LEU A 468 28.67 -22.03 -6.65
N GLY A 469 28.96 -22.52 -5.45
CA GLY A 469 29.71 -23.77 -5.22
C GLY A 469 31.22 -23.68 -5.46
N ASN A 470 31.75 -22.51 -5.79
CA ASN A 470 33.18 -22.34 -6.01
C ASN A 470 33.88 -22.00 -4.68
N ARG A 471 34.47 -23.00 -4.01
CA ARG A 471 35.21 -22.83 -2.74
C ARG A 471 36.56 -22.13 -2.91
N HIS A 472 37.00 -21.79 -4.13
CA HIS A 472 38.34 -21.29 -4.41
C HIS A 472 38.45 -19.77 -4.61
N ASP A 473 37.37 -19.02 -4.57
CA ASP A 473 37.40 -17.53 -4.58
C ASP A 473 37.82 -16.95 -3.21
N ARG A 474 38.82 -17.56 -2.58
CA ARG A 474 39.56 -16.97 -1.46
C ARG A 474 40.66 -16.11 -2.04
N GLY A 475 40.34 -14.90 -2.46
CA GLY A 475 41.27 -13.86 -2.82
C GLY A 475 41.55 -12.91 -1.70
#